data_24a56fa66205378731338b5aba481222
#
_entry.id   24a56fa66205378731338b5aba481222
#
_cell.length_a   1.000
_cell.length_b   1.000
_cell.length_c   1.000
_cell.angle_alpha   90.00
_cell.angle_beta   90.00
_cell.angle_gamma   90.00
#
_symmetry.space_group_name_H-M   'P 1'
#
loop_
_entity.id
_entity.type
_entity.pdbx_description
1 polymer ?
#
loop_
_entity_poly.entity_id
_entity_poly.type
_entity_poly.pdbx_seq_one_letter_code
_entity_poly.pdbx_strand_id
1 'polypeptide(L)'
;MPFLIKNEKKIKSSEITPEKTYLNRRTLIKSLGILSAYTPVSSVLAENDKINQASLTFEKNSKFSTTETVNSFEEITTYNNFYEFGVGKSDPYRYSRNFKPKPWTVSVTGEAENTGTFAYEDIVASNQLEERIYRLRCVEAWSMVVPWVGISLMDFIKKLKPNSKAKYVVFESVFRPNEMPGQKRRILDWPYVEGLTIDEAMHPLAFLAVGLYGRELTNQNGAPLRLVVPWKYGFKSIKSIVNISFEEQQPKTTWNLAAPNEDRKSTRLNSSHVLNS
;
A
#
# COMPACT_ATOMS: atom_id res chain seq x y z
N MET A 1 5.66 -4.89 47.87
CA MET A 1 5.13 -6.12 47.25
C MET A 1 6.05 -6.50 46.10
N PRO A 2 6.71 -7.65 46.07
CA PRO A 2 7.61 -8.01 44.97
C PRO A 2 6.80 -8.50 43.78
N PHE A 3 7.11 -7.97 42.61
CA PHE A 3 6.55 -8.40 41.32
C PHE A 3 7.03 -9.81 40.98
N LEU A 4 6.13 -10.79 40.92
CA LEU A 4 6.39 -12.13 40.41
C LEU A 4 6.66 -12.05 38.88
N ILE A 5 7.90 -12.18 38.48
CA ILE A 5 8.30 -12.40 37.09
C ILE A 5 7.85 -13.83 36.75
N LYS A 6 6.82 -13.92 35.88
CA LYS A 6 6.35 -15.20 35.37
C LYS A 6 7.45 -15.79 34.48
N ASN A 7 8.00 -16.96 34.88
CA ASN A 7 9.00 -17.70 34.11
C ASN A 7 8.50 -17.90 32.65
N GLU A 8 9.18 -17.31 31.68
CA GLU A 8 9.00 -17.62 30.28
C GLU A 8 9.36 -19.11 30.06
N LYS A 9 8.45 -19.85 29.44
CA LYS A 9 8.71 -21.25 29.06
C LYS A 9 9.91 -21.25 28.09
N LYS A 10 11.06 -21.73 28.54
CA LYS A 10 12.22 -21.95 27.67
C LYS A 10 11.82 -22.90 26.53
N ILE A 11 11.88 -22.42 25.29
CA ILE A 11 11.69 -23.23 24.08
C ILE A 11 12.77 -24.30 24.10
N LYS A 12 12.38 -25.58 24.01
CA LYS A 12 13.34 -26.71 24.01
C LYS A 12 14.17 -26.62 22.73
N SER A 13 15.46 -26.88 22.81
CA SER A 13 16.38 -26.87 21.64
C SER A 13 15.94 -27.82 20.51
N SER A 14 15.16 -28.86 20.83
CA SER A 14 14.53 -29.77 19.85
C SER A 14 13.39 -29.10 19.04
N GLU A 15 12.85 -27.98 19.51
CA GLU A 15 11.79 -27.22 18.81
C GLU A 15 12.36 -26.10 17.92
N ILE A 16 13.68 -25.88 17.99
CA ILE A 16 14.38 -24.90 17.16
C ILE A 16 14.98 -25.62 15.95
N THR A 17 14.49 -25.30 14.75
CA THR A 17 15.06 -25.86 13.52
C THR A 17 16.51 -25.36 13.36
N PRO A 18 17.53 -26.25 13.30
CA PRO A 18 18.92 -25.83 13.12
C PRO A 18 19.08 -24.98 11.84
N GLU A 19 19.86 -23.92 11.93
CA GLU A 19 20.15 -23.01 10.80
C GLU A 19 20.60 -23.75 9.54
N LYS A 20 21.43 -24.75 9.69
CA LYS A 20 21.90 -25.63 8.60
C LYS A 20 20.75 -26.35 7.88
N THR A 21 19.70 -26.76 8.59
CA THR A 21 18.51 -27.42 8.02
C THR A 21 17.63 -26.41 7.29
N TYR A 22 17.55 -25.18 7.81
CA TYR A 22 16.83 -24.08 7.17
C TYR A 22 17.48 -23.65 5.85
N LEU A 23 18.81 -23.53 5.82
CA LEU A 23 19.59 -23.19 4.65
C LEU A 23 19.57 -24.33 3.59
N ASN A 24 19.63 -25.59 4.01
CA ASN A 24 19.59 -26.73 3.10
C ASN A 24 18.21 -26.90 2.43
N ARG A 25 17.10 -26.58 3.10
CA ARG A 25 15.75 -26.57 2.46
C ARG A 25 15.69 -25.57 1.32
N ARG A 26 16.27 -24.38 1.49
CA ARG A 26 16.31 -23.35 0.46
C ARG A 26 17.17 -23.80 -0.76
N THR A 27 18.25 -24.51 -0.51
CA THR A 27 19.14 -25.07 -1.56
C THR A 27 18.47 -26.27 -2.26
N LEU A 28 17.77 -27.14 -1.52
CA LEU A 28 17.03 -28.28 -2.09
C LEU A 28 15.90 -27.83 -3.00
N ILE A 29 15.15 -26.80 -2.61
CA ILE A 29 14.08 -26.23 -3.43
C ILE A 29 14.66 -25.60 -4.71
N LYS A 30 15.84 -24.99 -4.63
CA LYS A 30 16.53 -24.44 -5.81
C LYS A 30 17.07 -25.52 -6.75
N SER A 31 17.56 -26.65 -6.22
CA SER A 31 18.11 -27.75 -7.02
C SER A 31 17.04 -28.63 -7.68
N LEU A 32 15.85 -28.73 -7.11
CA LEU A 32 14.71 -29.42 -7.73
C LEU A 32 14.05 -28.60 -8.86
N GLY A 33 14.32 -27.29 -8.93
CA GLY A 33 13.82 -26.39 -9.97
C GLY A 33 14.59 -26.41 -11.30
N ILE A 34 15.71 -27.15 -11.39
CA ILE A 34 16.60 -27.11 -12.58
C ILE A 34 16.21 -28.13 -13.67
N LEU A 35 15.22 -28.99 -13.44
CA LEU A 35 14.83 -30.02 -14.42
C LEU A 35 13.50 -29.76 -15.15
N SER A 36 12.95 -28.56 -15.09
CA SER A 36 11.94 -28.13 -16.04
C SER A 36 12.44 -26.87 -16.74
N ALA A 37 12.71 -26.96 -18.02
CA ALA A 37 12.91 -25.82 -18.91
C ALA A 37 11.61 -25.01 -19.05
N TYR A 38 11.11 -24.50 -17.91
CA TYR A 38 10.07 -23.48 -17.84
C TYR A 38 10.81 -22.17 -17.60
N THR A 39 11.03 -21.42 -18.66
CA THR A 39 11.14 -19.97 -18.51
C THR A 39 9.89 -19.55 -17.73
N PRO A 40 10.02 -18.88 -16.57
CA PRO A 40 8.86 -18.47 -15.81
C PRO A 40 8.04 -17.51 -16.67
N VAL A 41 6.90 -17.98 -17.16
CA VAL A 41 5.94 -17.14 -17.93
C VAL A 41 5.62 -15.87 -17.17
N SER A 42 5.73 -15.90 -15.84
CA SER A 42 5.54 -14.74 -14.96
C SER A 42 6.57 -13.62 -15.17
N SER A 43 7.84 -13.92 -15.41
CA SER A 43 8.88 -12.89 -15.60
C SER A 43 8.69 -12.14 -16.92
N VAL A 44 8.33 -12.85 -17.98
CA VAL A 44 8.03 -12.25 -19.29
C VAL A 44 6.76 -11.39 -19.22
N LEU A 45 5.74 -11.85 -18.50
CA LEU A 45 4.51 -11.09 -18.33
C LEU A 45 4.72 -9.83 -17.46
N ALA A 46 5.50 -9.93 -16.39
CA ALA A 46 5.82 -8.79 -15.54
C ALA A 46 6.65 -7.73 -16.28
N GLU A 47 7.57 -8.14 -17.14
CA GLU A 47 8.34 -7.23 -17.99
C GLU A 47 7.47 -6.57 -19.06
N ASN A 48 6.51 -7.29 -19.65
CA ASN A 48 5.53 -6.72 -20.57
C ASN A 48 4.63 -5.70 -19.87
N ASP A 49 4.20 -5.96 -18.63
CA ASP A 49 3.41 -5.00 -17.84
C ASP A 49 4.22 -3.70 -17.62
N LYS A 50 5.51 -3.80 -17.34
CA LYS A 50 6.40 -2.64 -17.21
C LYS A 50 6.56 -1.85 -18.51
N ILE A 51 6.64 -2.55 -19.65
CA ILE A 51 6.77 -1.93 -20.97
C ILE A 51 5.50 -1.14 -21.34
N ASN A 52 4.33 -1.62 -20.95
CA ASN A 52 3.04 -1.02 -21.28
C ASN A 52 2.66 0.20 -20.41
N GLN A 53 3.39 0.46 -19.32
CA GLN A 53 3.14 1.62 -18.46
C GLN A 53 3.85 2.88 -19.02
N ALA A 54 3.17 4.03 -19.03
CA ALA A 54 3.78 5.29 -19.42
C ALA A 54 4.89 5.69 -18.44
N SER A 55 5.99 6.24 -18.98
CA SER A 55 7.06 6.82 -18.18
C SER A 55 6.60 8.12 -17.55
N LEU A 56 7.02 8.35 -16.30
CA LEU A 56 6.77 9.57 -15.56
C LEU A 56 8.04 10.41 -15.46
N THR A 57 7.87 11.73 -15.50
CA THR A 57 8.94 12.69 -15.19
C THR A 57 8.82 13.08 -13.73
N PHE A 58 9.87 12.91 -12.94
CA PHE A 58 9.86 13.13 -11.49
C PHE A 58 11.25 13.55 -11.00
N GLU A 59 11.31 14.09 -9.78
CA GLU A 59 12.54 14.34 -9.05
C GLU A 59 12.79 13.24 -8.00
N LYS A 60 14.07 12.90 -7.76
CA LYS A 60 14.43 11.95 -6.70
C LYS A 60 14.50 12.65 -5.35
N ASN A 61 13.71 12.18 -4.39
CA ASN A 61 13.72 12.71 -3.04
C ASN A 61 14.50 11.78 -2.08
N SER A 62 15.81 12.01 -1.98
CA SER A 62 16.70 11.23 -1.11
C SER A 62 16.41 11.44 0.38
N LYS A 63 15.90 12.61 0.78
CA LYS A 63 15.56 12.92 2.18
C LYS A 63 14.49 11.99 2.75
N PHE A 64 13.58 11.53 1.91
CA PHE A 64 12.48 10.64 2.29
C PHE A 64 12.62 9.24 1.66
N SER A 65 13.84 8.82 1.36
CA SER A 65 14.13 7.51 0.77
C SER A 65 15.05 6.71 1.67
N THR A 66 14.75 5.41 1.82
CA THR A 66 15.68 4.46 2.45
C THR A 66 16.79 4.09 1.47
N THR A 67 17.95 3.70 2.01
CA THR A 67 19.08 3.15 1.25
C THR A 67 19.03 1.63 1.13
N GLU A 68 17.97 0.99 1.63
CA GLU A 68 17.79 -0.45 1.55
C GLU A 68 17.64 -0.92 0.10
N THR A 69 18.06 -2.15 -0.17
CA THR A 69 17.92 -2.76 -1.50
C THR A 69 16.44 -2.83 -1.90
N VAL A 70 16.13 -2.24 -3.04
CA VAL A 70 14.78 -2.24 -3.62
C VAL A 70 14.44 -3.64 -4.10
N ASN A 71 13.22 -4.11 -3.82
CA ASN A 71 12.70 -5.35 -4.37
C ASN A 71 12.58 -5.29 -5.90
N SER A 72 12.58 -6.43 -6.56
CA SER A 72 12.40 -6.47 -8.02
C SER A 72 10.99 -6.04 -8.43
N PHE A 73 10.84 -5.54 -9.65
CA PHE A 73 9.53 -5.21 -10.22
C PHE A 73 8.59 -6.42 -10.22
N GLU A 74 9.11 -7.60 -10.54
CA GLU A 74 8.35 -8.85 -10.53
C GLU A 74 7.78 -9.15 -9.14
N GLU A 75 8.61 -9.10 -8.07
CA GLU A 75 8.15 -9.35 -6.70
C GLU A 75 7.01 -8.40 -6.30
N ILE A 76 7.16 -7.11 -6.65
CA ILE A 76 6.18 -6.08 -6.25
C ILE A 76 4.88 -6.21 -7.06
N THR A 77 4.93 -6.66 -8.31
CA THR A 77 3.74 -6.75 -9.15
C THR A 77 3.03 -8.09 -9.10
N THR A 78 3.69 -9.16 -8.66
CA THR A 78 3.11 -10.52 -8.64
C THR A 78 2.69 -11.00 -7.25
N TYR A 79 3.10 -10.31 -6.18
CA TYR A 79 2.81 -10.66 -4.79
C TYR A 79 2.15 -9.49 -4.06
N ASN A 80 0.82 -9.45 -4.05
CA ASN A 80 0.04 -8.30 -3.57
C ASN A 80 -1.09 -8.72 -2.63
N ASN A 81 -1.49 -7.80 -1.76
CA ASN A 81 -2.77 -7.81 -1.06
C ASN A 81 -3.66 -6.74 -1.67
N PHE A 82 -4.61 -7.12 -2.51
CA PHE A 82 -5.62 -6.24 -3.08
C PHE A 82 -6.91 -7.05 -3.24
N TYR A 83 -7.68 -7.11 -2.15
CA TYR A 83 -8.80 -8.04 -1.97
C TYR A 83 -9.95 -7.78 -2.95
N GLU A 84 -10.03 -6.60 -3.51
CA GLU A 84 -10.93 -6.26 -4.63
C GLU A 84 -10.73 -7.17 -5.84
N PHE A 85 -9.52 -7.73 -6.03
CA PHE A 85 -9.24 -8.73 -7.07
C PHE A 85 -9.23 -10.16 -6.55
N GLY A 86 -9.00 -10.36 -5.24
CA GLY A 86 -8.97 -11.68 -4.61
C GLY A 86 -8.07 -11.73 -3.38
N VAL A 87 -8.15 -12.82 -2.61
CA VAL A 87 -7.44 -12.97 -1.33
C VAL A 87 -6.06 -13.63 -1.47
N GLY A 88 -5.81 -14.32 -2.57
CA GLY A 88 -4.50 -14.91 -2.85
C GLY A 88 -3.49 -13.85 -3.28
N LYS A 89 -2.21 -14.05 -2.95
CA LYS A 89 -1.15 -13.06 -3.25
C LYS A 89 -0.92 -12.81 -4.74
N SER A 90 -1.20 -13.80 -5.58
CA SER A 90 -1.12 -13.68 -7.04
C SER A 90 -2.44 -13.31 -7.70
N ASP A 91 -3.55 -13.23 -6.95
CA ASP A 91 -4.87 -12.92 -7.50
C ASP A 91 -4.91 -11.52 -8.12
N PRO A 92 -4.38 -10.46 -7.47
CA PRO A 92 -4.37 -9.13 -8.07
C PRO A 92 -3.64 -9.07 -9.41
N TYR A 93 -2.50 -9.75 -9.52
CA TYR A 93 -1.77 -9.86 -10.79
C TYR A 93 -2.57 -10.56 -11.88
N ARG A 94 -3.29 -11.64 -11.53
CA ARG A 94 -4.06 -12.45 -12.50
C ARG A 94 -5.36 -11.78 -12.94
N TYR A 95 -6.08 -11.16 -12.00
CA TYR A 95 -7.46 -10.70 -12.22
C TYR A 95 -7.60 -9.21 -12.48
N SER A 96 -6.53 -8.40 -12.31
CA SER A 96 -6.60 -6.96 -12.57
C SER A 96 -6.46 -6.55 -14.03
N ARG A 97 -6.19 -7.47 -14.95
CA ARG A 97 -5.90 -7.18 -16.37
C ARG A 97 -7.02 -6.44 -17.10
N ASN A 98 -8.27 -6.70 -16.71
CA ASN A 98 -9.44 -6.06 -17.31
C ASN A 98 -9.84 -4.76 -16.62
N PHE A 99 -9.17 -4.38 -15.55
CA PHE A 99 -9.43 -3.14 -14.84
C PHE A 99 -8.94 -1.95 -15.66
N LYS A 100 -9.81 -0.95 -15.82
CA LYS A 100 -9.55 0.26 -16.59
C LYS A 100 -9.29 1.44 -15.65
N PRO A 101 -8.03 1.81 -15.40
CA PRO A 101 -7.68 2.90 -14.49
C PRO A 101 -7.85 4.29 -15.10
N LYS A 102 -8.23 4.40 -16.37
CA LYS A 102 -8.47 5.67 -17.08
C LYS A 102 -9.69 5.57 -18.01
N PRO A 103 -10.49 6.66 -18.20
CA PRO A 103 -10.36 7.93 -17.47
C PRO A 103 -10.67 7.79 -15.99
N TRP A 104 -10.10 8.68 -15.14
CA TRP A 104 -10.27 8.61 -13.70
C TRP A 104 -10.51 9.98 -13.09
N THR A 105 -11.41 10.02 -12.10
CA THR A 105 -11.70 11.21 -11.33
C THR A 105 -11.66 10.90 -9.84
N VAL A 106 -11.32 11.91 -9.06
CA VAL A 106 -11.35 11.87 -7.60
C VAL A 106 -12.30 12.95 -7.10
N SER A 107 -13.31 12.55 -6.35
CA SER A 107 -14.21 13.48 -5.67
C SER A 107 -13.56 13.93 -4.36
N VAL A 108 -13.57 15.24 -4.10
CA VAL A 108 -13.14 15.82 -2.82
C VAL A 108 -14.33 16.48 -2.17
N THR A 109 -14.64 16.11 -0.92
CA THR A 109 -15.81 16.56 -0.19
C THR A 109 -15.51 16.90 1.28
N GLY A 110 -16.51 17.43 2.00
CA GLY A 110 -16.43 17.68 3.45
C GLY A 110 -15.81 19.02 3.81
N GLU A 111 -15.12 19.06 4.92
CA GLU A 111 -14.66 20.27 5.61
C GLU A 111 -13.40 20.89 4.97
N ALA A 112 -13.51 21.32 3.70
CA ALA A 112 -12.46 22.01 2.95
C ALA A 112 -13.04 23.08 2.03
N GLU A 113 -12.24 24.11 1.69
CA GLU A 113 -12.67 25.18 0.78
C GLU A 113 -12.71 24.72 -0.66
N ASN A 114 -11.67 24.00 -1.12
CA ASN A 114 -11.52 23.57 -2.49
C ASN A 114 -12.03 22.13 -2.65
N THR A 115 -13.35 21.96 -2.72
CA THR A 115 -14.04 20.70 -2.96
C THR A 115 -14.49 20.57 -4.42
N GLY A 116 -14.82 19.36 -4.87
CA GLY A 116 -15.31 19.10 -6.23
C GLY A 116 -14.75 17.80 -6.79
N THR A 117 -14.93 17.62 -8.09
CA THR A 117 -14.40 16.45 -8.81
C THR A 117 -13.20 16.87 -9.65
N PHE A 118 -12.08 16.22 -9.41
CA PHE A 118 -10.80 16.49 -10.05
C PHE A 118 -10.46 15.35 -11.02
N ALA A 119 -10.08 15.66 -12.25
CA ALA A 119 -9.51 14.65 -13.13
C ALA A 119 -8.13 14.21 -12.62
N TYR A 120 -7.80 12.95 -12.79
CA TYR A 120 -6.49 12.41 -12.40
C TYR A 120 -5.34 13.19 -13.06
N GLU A 121 -5.49 13.51 -14.31
CA GLU A 121 -4.52 14.27 -15.10
C GLU A 121 -4.27 15.65 -14.50
N ASP A 122 -5.31 16.33 -14.02
CA ASP A 122 -5.20 17.64 -13.37
C ASP A 122 -4.49 17.54 -12.01
N ILE A 123 -4.79 16.47 -11.25
CA ILE A 123 -4.08 16.20 -9.98
C ILE A 123 -2.59 16.01 -10.25
N VAL A 124 -2.23 15.22 -11.24
CA VAL A 124 -0.82 14.96 -11.59
C VAL A 124 -0.14 16.22 -12.13
N ALA A 125 -0.77 16.92 -13.08
CA ALA A 125 -0.19 18.10 -13.73
C ALA A 125 -0.01 19.30 -12.79
N SER A 126 -0.87 19.43 -11.77
CA SER A 126 -0.81 20.54 -10.81
C SER A 126 0.21 20.32 -9.69
N ASN A 127 0.88 19.17 -9.63
CA ASN A 127 1.82 18.82 -8.58
C ASN A 127 3.17 18.39 -9.16
N GLN A 128 4.25 18.67 -8.43
CA GLN A 128 5.55 18.14 -8.75
C GLN A 128 5.62 16.66 -8.33
N LEU A 129 5.93 15.79 -9.28
CA LEU A 129 6.15 14.37 -8.96
C LEU A 129 7.54 14.17 -8.39
N GLU A 130 7.64 13.34 -7.38
CA GLU A 130 8.89 12.91 -6.78
C GLU A 130 8.94 11.39 -6.59
N GLU A 131 10.14 10.82 -6.63
CA GLU A 131 10.38 9.42 -6.26
C GLU A 131 10.78 9.34 -4.81
N ARG A 132 10.12 8.45 -4.06
CA ARG A 132 10.46 8.09 -2.68
C ARG A 132 10.58 6.58 -2.54
N ILE A 133 11.66 6.12 -1.93
CA ILE A 133 11.89 4.69 -1.70
C ILE A 133 11.49 4.36 -0.28
N TYR A 134 10.42 3.60 -0.12
CA TYR A 134 9.86 3.24 1.18
C TYR A 134 9.83 1.73 1.42
N ARG A 135 10.14 1.34 2.65
CA ARG A 135 9.78 0.01 3.15
C ARG A 135 8.32 0.02 3.60
N LEU A 136 7.47 -0.71 2.89
CA LEU A 136 6.07 -0.93 3.25
C LEU A 136 5.91 -2.29 3.92
N ARG A 137 5.29 -2.32 5.11
CA ARG A 137 5.09 -3.54 5.91
C ARG A 137 3.64 -4.00 5.87
N CYS A 138 3.45 -5.30 5.76
CA CYS A 138 2.14 -5.93 5.91
C CYS A 138 1.95 -6.44 7.35
N VAL A 139 0.71 -6.46 7.83
CA VAL A 139 0.33 -7.11 9.11
C VAL A 139 0.62 -8.62 9.10
N GLU A 140 0.71 -9.23 7.93
CA GLU A 140 1.11 -10.62 7.70
C GLU A 140 2.61 -10.89 7.88
N ALA A 141 3.36 -9.95 8.50
CA ALA A 141 4.77 -10.05 8.85
C ALA A 141 5.76 -10.09 7.67
N TRP A 142 5.40 -9.62 6.50
CA TRP A 142 6.30 -9.42 5.36
C TRP A 142 6.39 -7.94 4.98
N SER A 143 7.42 -7.57 4.25
CA SER A 143 7.63 -6.20 3.78
C SER A 143 8.35 -6.16 2.45
N MET A 144 8.18 -5.07 1.72
CA MET A 144 8.88 -4.78 0.47
C MET A 144 9.40 -3.34 0.48
N VAL A 145 10.55 -3.13 -0.16
CA VAL A 145 11.14 -1.81 -0.42
C VAL A 145 10.78 -1.41 -1.83
N VAL A 146 10.00 -0.34 -1.97
CA VAL A 146 9.35 0.04 -3.23
C VAL A 146 9.72 1.48 -3.60
N PRO A 147 10.19 1.74 -4.84
CA PRO A 147 10.42 3.09 -5.35
C PRO A 147 9.11 3.65 -5.90
N TRP A 148 8.38 4.37 -5.06
CA TRP A 148 7.12 5.02 -5.42
C TRP A 148 7.38 6.34 -6.14
N VAL A 149 6.59 6.63 -7.17
CA VAL A 149 6.51 7.96 -7.78
C VAL A 149 5.14 8.57 -7.48
N GLY A 150 5.11 9.83 -7.07
CA GLY A 150 3.86 10.49 -6.72
C GLY A 150 4.04 11.88 -6.14
N ILE A 151 3.08 12.29 -5.32
CA ILE A 151 2.99 13.61 -4.71
C ILE A 151 2.92 13.53 -3.19
N SER A 152 3.47 14.52 -2.50
CA SER A 152 3.29 14.70 -1.07
C SER A 152 1.80 14.85 -0.74
N LEU A 153 1.25 13.97 0.13
CA LEU A 153 -0.14 14.11 0.57
C LEU A 153 -0.37 15.44 1.27
N MET A 154 0.58 15.87 2.09
CA MET A 154 0.54 17.17 2.77
C MET A 154 0.38 18.33 1.78
N ASP A 155 1.14 18.33 0.68
CA ASP A 155 1.09 19.46 -0.28
C ASP A 155 -0.20 19.42 -1.10
N PHE A 156 -0.72 18.23 -1.40
CA PHE A 156 -2.03 18.08 -2.00
C PHE A 156 -3.15 18.60 -1.07
N ILE A 157 -3.13 18.21 0.21
CA ILE A 157 -4.13 18.66 1.21
C ILE A 157 -4.07 20.18 1.41
N LYS A 158 -2.89 20.80 1.46
CA LYS A 158 -2.76 22.28 1.58
C LYS A 158 -3.48 23.01 0.46
N LYS A 159 -3.48 22.46 -0.76
CA LYS A 159 -4.21 23.06 -1.90
C LYS A 159 -5.72 22.96 -1.73
N LEU A 160 -6.20 21.94 -1.04
CA LEU A 160 -7.62 21.74 -0.75
C LEU A 160 -8.13 22.61 0.39
N LYS A 161 -7.23 23.18 1.21
CA LYS A 161 -7.51 24.11 2.30
C LYS A 161 -8.57 23.59 3.28
N PRO A 162 -8.30 22.50 4.00
CA PRO A 162 -9.21 22.02 5.03
C PRO A 162 -9.40 23.08 6.12
N ASN A 163 -10.64 23.22 6.59
CA ASN A 163 -10.96 24.15 7.68
C ASN A 163 -10.69 23.52 9.06
N SER A 164 -10.92 24.27 10.14
CA SER A 164 -10.62 23.83 11.51
C SER A 164 -11.47 22.63 12.01
N LYS A 165 -12.57 22.31 11.33
CA LYS A 165 -13.41 21.15 11.63
C LYS A 165 -12.88 19.86 11.04
N ALA A 166 -12.02 19.92 10.02
CA ALA A 166 -11.38 18.76 9.44
C ALA A 166 -10.45 18.09 10.45
N LYS A 167 -10.88 17.01 11.08
CA LYS A 167 -10.09 16.21 12.02
C LYS A 167 -9.54 14.94 11.38
N TYR A 168 -10.20 14.45 10.36
CA TYR A 168 -9.87 13.23 9.64
C TYR A 168 -9.90 13.47 8.13
N VAL A 169 -9.04 12.73 7.43
CA VAL A 169 -9.06 12.59 5.97
C VAL A 169 -9.44 11.16 5.67
N VAL A 170 -10.55 10.98 4.99
CA VAL A 170 -11.13 9.67 4.65
C VAL A 170 -10.97 9.42 3.18
N PHE A 171 -10.58 8.22 2.82
CA PHE A 171 -10.35 7.77 1.45
C PHE A 171 -11.26 6.60 1.14
N GLU A 172 -11.81 6.57 -0.07
CA GLU A 172 -12.64 5.48 -0.55
C GLU A 172 -12.10 4.94 -1.87
N SER A 173 -12.04 3.61 -1.96
CA SER A 173 -11.64 2.87 -3.16
C SER A 173 -12.81 2.77 -4.14
N VAL A 174 -12.49 2.57 -5.41
CA VAL A 174 -13.50 2.36 -6.46
C VAL A 174 -14.31 1.08 -6.23
N PHE A 175 -15.61 1.14 -6.51
CA PHE A 175 -16.50 -0.02 -6.51
C PHE A 175 -16.89 -0.39 -7.93
N ARG A 176 -16.22 -1.41 -8.52
CA ARG A 176 -16.46 -1.92 -9.89
C ARG A 176 -16.42 -3.45 -9.91
N PRO A 177 -17.43 -4.15 -9.37
CA PRO A 177 -17.40 -5.60 -9.21
C PRO A 177 -17.29 -6.39 -10.52
N ASN A 178 -17.58 -5.77 -11.67
CA ASN A 178 -17.38 -6.40 -12.99
C ASN A 178 -15.93 -6.40 -13.44
N GLU A 179 -15.12 -5.44 -12.96
CA GLU A 179 -13.69 -5.35 -13.23
C GLU A 179 -12.86 -5.90 -12.06
N MET A 180 -13.43 -5.91 -10.85
CA MET A 180 -12.82 -6.30 -9.59
C MET A 180 -13.59 -7.46 -8.95
N PRO A 181 -13.32 -8.72 -9.35
CA PRO A 181 -14.15 -9.88 -8.98
C PRO A 181 -14.19 -10.18 -7.48
N GLY A 182 -13.20 -9.74 -6.70
CA GLY A 182 -13.19 -9.88 -5.24
C GLY A 182 -14.31 -9.10 -4.57
N GLN A 183 -14.75 -7.99 -5.16
CA GLN A 183 -15.85 -7.17 -4.65
C GLN A 183 -17.24 -7.85 -4.76
N LYS A 184 -17.36 -8.96 -5.51
CA LYS A 184 -18.56 -9.81 -5.53
C LYS A 184 -18.68 -10.70 -4.29
N ARG A 185 -17.61 -10.81 -3.50
CA ARG A 185 -17.55 -11.64 -2.29
C ARG A 185 -17.68 -10.78 -1.05
N ARG A 186 -18.42 -11.24 -0.06
CA ARG A 186 -18.58 -10.58 1.26
C ARG A 186 -17.39 -10.90 2.18
N ILE A 187 -16.18 -10.63 1.72
CA ILE A 187 -14.95 -10.81 2.51
C ILE A 187 -14.72 -9.58 3.40
N LEU A 188 -15.00 -8.41 2.83
CA LEU A 188 -14.99 -7.10 3.48
C LEU A 188 -16.24 -6.34 3.07
N ASP A 189 -16.55 -5.26 3.78
CA ASP A 189 -17.56 -4.30 3.33
C ASP A 189 -16.97 -3.44 2.21
N TRP A 190 -17.68 -3.37 1.08
CA TRP A 190 -17.28 -2.62 -0.10
C TRP A 190 -18.14 -1.37 -0.30
N PRO A 191 -17.60 -0.28 -0.82
CA PRO A 191 -16.18 -0.04 -1.18
C PRO A 191 -15.25 -0.04 0.02
N TYR A 192 -13.96 -0.28 -0.21
CA TYR A 192 -12.94 -0.22 0.84
C TYR A 192 -12.75 1.24 1.29
N VAL A 193 -12.79 1.48 2.59
CA VAL A 193 -12.65 2.80 3.21
C VAL A 193 -11.51 2.78 4.22
N GLU A 194 -10.66 3.81 4.15
CA GLU A 194 -9.61 4.06 5.13
C GLU A 194 -9.57 5.54 5.55
N GLY A 195 -9.05 5.78 6.75
CA GLY A 195 -8.94 7.12 7.31
C GLY A 195 -7.60 7.36 8.01
N LEU A 196 -7.16 8.59 7.94
CA LEU A 196 -6.04 9.15 8.70
C LEU A 196 -6.55 10.32 9.54
N THR A 197 -5.94 10.56 10.70
CA THR A 197 -6.11 11.88 11.34
C THR A 197 -5.52 12.95 10.44
N ILE A 198 -5.96 14.20 10.59
CA ILE A 198 -5.39 15.31 9.81
C ILE A 198 -3.88 15.44 10.03
N ASP A 199 -3.38 15.22 11.24
CA ASP A 199 -1.96 15.24 11.57
C ASP A 199 -1.18 14.14 10.85
N GLU A 200 -1.74 12.92 10.77
CA GLU A 200 -1.16 11.81 10.01
C GLU A 200 -1.15 12.08 8.51
N ALA A 201 -2.22 12.66 7.98
CA ALA A 201 -2.31 13.02 6.56
C ALA A 201 -1.37 14.17 6.20
N MET A 202 -1.11 15.08 7.15
CA MET A 202 -0.15 16.18 7.01
C MET A 202 1.30 15.77 7.33
N HIS A 203 1.53 14.52 7.70
CA HIS A 203 2.89 14.04 7.98
C HIS A 203 3.74 14.03 6.69
N PRO A 204 5.01 14.49 6.71
CA PRO A 204 5.84 14.58 5.51
C PRO A 204 6.04 13.27 4.74
N LEU A 205 5.96 12.12 5.41
CA LEU A 205 6.08 10.80 4.78
C LEU A 205 4.78 10.30 4.14
N ALA A 206 3.61 10.91 4.41
CA ALA A 206 2.36 10.53 3.76
C ALA A 206 2.41 10.88 2.27
N PHE A 207 2.03 9.94 1.41
CA PHE A 207 2.30 10.04 -0.01
C PHE A 207 1.15 9.51 -0.86
N LEU A 208 0.77 10.23 -1.90
CA LEU A 208 -0.14 9.77 -2.94
C LEU A 208 0.69 9.27 -4.12
N ALA A 209 0.81 7.96 -4.27
CA ALA A 209 1.55 7.36 -5.35
C ALA A 209 0.69 7.26 -6.62
N VAL A 210 1.28 7.62 -7.74
CA VAL A 210 0.74 7.51 -9.10
C VAL A 210 1.60 6.60 -9.97
N GLY A 211 2.77 6.20 -9.46
CA GLY A 211 3.72 5.37 -10.18
C GLY A 211 4.64 4.56 -9.27
N LEU A 212 5.38 3.67 -9.91
CA LEU A 212 6.45 2.87 -9.32
C LEU A 212 7.52 2.57 -10.39
N TYR A 213 8.77 2.49 -9.97
CA TYR A 213 9.92 2.29 -10.90
C TYR A 213 9.95 3.28 -12.06
N GLY A 214 9.57 4.54 -11.82
CA GLY A 214 9.59 5.60 -12.84
C GLY A 214 8.46 5.53 -13.88
N ARG A 215 7.47 4.67 -13.68
CA ARG A 215 6.33 4.46 -14.58
C ARG A 215 5.01 4.56 -13.84
N GLU A 216 3.90 4.75 -14.56
CA GLU A 216 2.57 4.72 -13.96
C GLU A 216 2.33 3.42 -13.18
N LEU A 217 1.43 3.48 -12.17
CA LEU A 217 1.05 2.30 -11.39
C LEU A 217 0.45 1.21 -12.27
N THR A 218 0.82 -0.03 -11.97
CA THR A 218 0.09 -1.19 -12.49
C THR A 218 -1.23 -1.38 -11.76
N ASN A 219 -2.19 -2.04 -12.39
CA ASN A 219 -3.53 -2.27 -11.83
C ASN A 219 -3.47 -2.96 -10.45
N GLN A 220 -2.68 -4.03 -10.34
CA GLN A 220 -2.51 -4.81 -9.11
C GLN A 220 -1.81 -4.02 -7.98
N ASN A 221 -1.13 -2.93 -8.29
CA ASN A 221 -0.49 -2.05 -7.32
C ASN A 221 -1.34 -0.84 -6.94
N GLY A 222 -2.58 -0.74 -7.44
CA GLY A 222 -3.54 0.27 -7.04
C GLY A 222 -3.67 1.45 -7.97
N ALA A 223 -3.49 1.24 -9.29
CA ALA A 223 -3.68 2.26 -10.31
C ALA A 223 -5.06 2.95 -10.21
N PRO A 224 -5.18 4.21 -10.66
CA PRO A 224 -4.09 5.09 -11.06
C PRO A 224 -3.50 5.88 -9.89
N LEU A 225 -4.17 5.90 -8.72
CA LEU A 225 -3.82 6.69 -7.55
C LEU A 225 -4.03 5.88 -6.27
N ARG A 226 -3.01 5.84 -5.41
CA ARG A 226 -3.08 5.16 -4.13
C ARG A 226 -2.39 5.93 -3.01
N LEU A 227 -2.80 5.64 -1.77
CA LEU A 227 -2.11 6.11 -0.58
C LEU A 227 -0.91 5.22 -0.25
N VAL A 228 0.17 5.82 0.27
CA VAL A 228 1.32 5.13 0.87
C VAL A 228 1.66 5.80 2.19
N VAL A 229 1.57 5.02 3.28
CA VAL A 229 1.84 5.47 4.66
C VAL A 229 2.88 4.52 5.27
N PRO A 230 4.19 4.79 5.12
CA PRO A 230 5.25 3.81 5.37
C PRO A 230 5.38 3.40 6.84
N TRP A 231 4.94 4.21 7.78
CA TRP A 231 4.97 3.89 9.22
C TRP A 231 3.74 3.11 9.71
N LYS A 232 2.74 2.89 8.83
CA LYS A 232 1.56 2.06 9.12
C LYS A 232 1.60 0.76 8.34
N TYR A 233 0.81 -0.23 8.76
CA TYR A 233 0.65 -1.46 7.98
C TYR A 233 -0.01 -1.19 6.61
N GLY A 234 0.32 -2.02 5.64
CA GLY A 234 -0.09 -1.85 4.23
C GLY A 234 -1.59 -1.73 3.98
N PHE A 235 -2.46 -2.26 4.87
CA PHE A 235 -3.90 -2.09 4.73
C PHE A 235 -4.37 -0.64 4.89
N LYS A 236 -3.61 0.21 5.59
CA LYS A 236 -3.85 1.66 5.67
C LYS A 236 -3.53 2.41 4.38
N SER A 237 -2.80 1.78 3.48
CA SER A 237 -2.38 2.36 2.20
C SER A 237 -3.39 1.98 1.10
N ILE A 238 -4.59 2.55 1.19
CA ILE A 238 -5.73 2.31 0.29
C ILE A 238 -5.39 2.56 -1.18
N LYS A 239 -5.99 1.76 -2.09
CA LYS A 239 -5.69 1.70 -3.51
C LYS A 239 -6.86 2.17 -4.36
N SER A 240 -6.56 2.63 -5.59
CA SER A 240 -7.57 3.03 -6.59
C SER A 240 -8.60 4.00 -6.01
N ILE A 241 -8.10 5.11 -5.45
CA ILE A 241 -8.88 6.11 -4.72
C ILE A 241 -9.80 6.87 -5.68
N VAL A 242 -11.10 6.98 -5.33
CA VAL A 242 -12.11 7.75 -6.06
C VAL A 242 -12.73 8.86 -5.22
N ASN A 243 -12.61 8.78 -3.89
CA ASN A 243 -13.14 9.81 -3.00
C ASN A 243 -12.13 10.14 -1.89
N ILE A 244 -12.04 11.42 -1.55
CA ILE A 244 -11.31 11.97 -0.42
C ILE A 244 -12.26 12.91 0.30
N SER A 245 -12.60 12.63 1.56
CA SER A 245 -13.45 13.52 2.36
C SER A 245 -12.73 14.01 3.61
N PHE A 246 -13.05 15.25 4.00
CA PHE A 246 -12.58 15.85 5.24
C PHE A 246 -13.70 15.81 6.27
N GLU A 247 -13.46 15.12 7.38
CA GLU A 247 -14.50 14.82 8.36
C GLU A 247 -14.13 15.32 9.76
N GLU A 248 -15.14 15.74 10.52
CA GLU A 248 -14.98 16.16 11.91
C GLU A 248 -14.91 14.94 12.85
N GLN A 249 -15.62 13.87 12.51
CA GLN A 249 -15.73 12.65 13.34
C GLN A 249 -14.85 11.53 12.78
N GLN A 250 -14.41 10.66 13.70
CA GLN A 250 -13.62 9.50 13.32
C GLN A 250 -14.41 8.55 12.42
N PRO A 251 -13.92 8.25 11.20
CA PRO A 251 -14.61 7.35 10.29
C PRO A 251 -14.54 5.89 10.78
N LYS A 252 -15.55 5.12 10.41
CA LYS A 252 -15.50 3.66 10.50
C LYS A 252 -14.78 3.14 9.27
N THR A 253 -13.55 2.61 9.44
CA THR A 253 -12.78 2.07 8.32
C THR A 253 -13.10 0.59 8.10
N THR A 254 -12.94 0.11 6.88
CA THR A 254 -13.24 -1.29 6.51
C THR A 254 -12.43 -2.27 7.35
N TRP A 255 -11.12 -2.02 7.53
CA TRP A 255 -10.28 -2.93 8.32
C TRP A 255 -10.56 -2.86 9.82
N ASN A 256 -10.91 -1.69 10.35
CA ASN A 256 -11.34 -1.55 11.75
C ASN A 256 -12.57 -2.38 12.04
N LEU A 257 -13.54 -2.44 11.12
CA LEU A 257 -14.75 -3.26 11.27
C LEU A 257 -14.44 -4.76 11.13
N ALA A 258 -13.60 -5.14 10.18
CA ALA A 258 -13.26 -6.54 9.89
C ALA A 258 -12.26 -7.15 10.91
N ALA A 259 -11.27 -6.38 11.34
CA ALA A 259 -10.18 -6.84 12.20
C ALA A 259 -9.76 -5.78 13.26
N PRO A 260 -10.63 -5.44 14.21
CA PRO A 260 -10.40 -4.33 15.15
C PRO A 260 -9.16 -4.51 16.02
N ASN A 261 -8.74 -5.74 16.28
CA ASN A 261 -7.54 -6.04 17.08
C ASN A 261 -6.24 -5.76 16.30
N GLU A 262 -6.23 -5.89 14.99
CA GLU A 262 -5.09 -5.58 14.13
C GLU A 262 -4.94 -4.08 13.93
N ASP A 263 -6.05 -3.38 13.73
CA ASP A 263 -6.05 -1.92 13.58
C ASP A 263 -5.58 -1.23 14.88
N ARG A 264 -6.00 -1.71 16.05
CA ARG A 264 -5.49 -1.23 17.36
C ARG A 264 -3.98 -1.41 17.52
N LYS A 265 -3.41 -2.49 16.99
CA LYS A 265 -1.95 -2.70 17.02
C LYS A 265 -1.23 -1.69 16.13
N SER A 266 -1.79 -1.35 14.98
CA SER A 266 -1.21 -0.35 14.08
C SER A 266 -1.20 1.06 14.69
N THR A 267 -2.19 1.42 15.50
CA THR A 267 -2.25 2.69 16.23
C THR A 267 -1.28 2.75 17.41
N ARG A 268 -1.01 1.64 18.10
CA ARG A 268 -0.10 1.60 19.27
C ARG A 268 1.38 1.49 18.92
N LEU A 269 1.75 0.85 17.82
CA LEU A 269 3.16 0.68 17.42
C LEU A 269 3.78 1.99 16.90
N ASN A 270 2.97 2.98 16.55
CA ASN A 270 3.44 4.20 15.92
C ASN A 270 3.83 5.33 16.88
N SER A 271 3.50 5.25 18.15
CA SER A 271 3.89 6.29 19.12
C SER A 271 5.29 6.12 19.72
N SER A 272 5.94 4.97 19.56
CA SER A 272 7.23 4.69 20.21
C SER A 272 8.43 4.53 19.27
N HIS A 273 8.23 4.37 17.95
CA HIS A 273 9.33 4.11 17.01
C HIS A 273 9.73 5.28 16.09
N VAL A 274 8.96 6.38 16.06
CA VAL A 274 9.27 7.55 15.21
C VAL A 274 10.26 8.51 15.90
N LEU A 275 10.55 8.32 17.19
CA LEU A 275 11.43 9.23 17.96
C LEU A 275 12.89 8.78 18.04
N ASN A 276 13.29 7.65 17.45
CA ASN A 276 14.65 7.10 17.58
C ASN A 276 15.27 6.64 16.23
N SER A 277 15.00 7.33 15.15
CA SER A 277 15.77 7.11 13.91
C SER A 277 16.00 8.43 13.17
#